data_ec17a55084a73b9f9fd26c621f365c14
#
_entry.id   ec17a55084a73b9f9fd26c621f365c14
#
_cell.length_a   1.000
_cell.length_b   1.000
_cell.length_c   1.000
_cell.angle_alpha   90.00
_cell.angle_beta   90.00
_cell.angle_gamma   90.00
#
_symmetry.space_group_name_H-M   'P 1'
#
loop_
_entity.id
_entity.type
_entity.pdbx_description
1 polymer ?
#
loop_
_entity_poly.entity_id
_entity_poly.type
_entity_poly.pdbx_seq_one_letter_code
_entity_poly.pdbx_strand_id
1 'polypeptide(L)'
;LTSSNFTSSRGVQTSTKNFINKAINDLYMAEVEWPWLHVDGTQVTFTGQQEYNFPAAFRKANFDSFRLSPTNLITNGEFTSNINSWTTIAGDGSAAYNATGNGRLRLNDYAAHQSISTTVGKEYKITVRAFDTNSTGQAFKIQVGTAAEGTQNVSTTLTVTDFGNGEVLSTTFTATAATTFITINNPSTATNMDVDYVRVKRSEEAIKLKPMSYDGFLQGPFRSDVAADDSQYGKPLYVYRTPDHESFGLSPIPNADDYTVFFEYYKTHVELSAHGDTMDLPDIYADVVVNRAKYYLYKLRNDVPMANISNAEYEAGVRRIRSEMHNHIDYMKDTRVNLNSASRTTSNTAILTA
;
A
#
# COMPACT_ATOMS: atom_id res chain seq x y z
N LEU A 1 -25.37 -8.59 27.08
CA LEU A 1 -25.59 -7.17 26.81
C LEU A 1 -26.49 -7.04 25.59
N THR A 2 -27.63 -6.35 25.76
CA THR A 2 -28.51 -6.03 24.62
C THR A 2 -27.94 -4.82 23.87
N SER A 3 -28.33 -4.67 22.63
CA SER A 3 -27.82 -3.67 21.68
C SER A 3 -27.79 -2.23 22.17
N SER A 4 -28.73 -1.85 22.99
CA SER A 4 -28.86 -0.49 23.53
C SER A 4 -27.98 -0.17 24.75
N ASN A 5 -27.32 -1.17 25.34
CA ASN A 5 -26.68 -1.03 26.65
C ASN A 5 -25.14 -0.90 26.60
N PHE A 6 -24.52 -1.04 25.44
CA PHE A 6 -23.05 -1.00 25.34
C PHE A 6 -22.50 0.43 25.52
N THR A 7 -23.20 1.43 24.99
CA THR A 7 -22.81 2.85 25.06
C THR A 7 -23.26 3.50 26.37
N SER A 8 -24.40 3.05 26.96
CA SER A 8 -24.99 3.62 28.18
C SER A 8 -24.91 2.69 29.38
N SER A 9 -23.96 1.77 29.40
CA SER A 9 -23.79 0.77 30.45
C SER A 9 -23.47 1.39 31.81
N ARG A 10 -24.10 0.87 32.88
CA ARG A 10 -23.87 1.28 34.28
C ARG A 10 -23.61 0.07 35.17
N GLY A 11 -22.81 0.26 36.19
CA GLY A 11 -22.52 -0.77 37.21
C GLY A 11 -21.88 -2.04 36.63
N VAL A 12 -22.50 -3.19 36.77
CA VAL A 12 -22.00 -4.50 36.31
C VAL A 12 -21.82 -4.55 34.80
N GLN A 13 -22.66 -3.83 34.03
CA GLN A 13 -22.54 -3.76 32.57
C GLN A 13 -21.27 -3.02 32.15
N THR A 14 -20.91 -1.93 32.84
CA THR A 14 -19.66 -1.21 32.63
C THR A 14 -18.47 -2.12 32.90
N SER A 15 -18.50 -2.89 33.98
CA SER A 15 -17.43 -3.85 34.31
C SER A 15 -17.30 -4.93 33.25
N THR A 16 -18.43 -5.45 32.71
CA THR A 16 -18.41 -6.46 31.64
C THR A 16 -17.81 -5.90 30.36
N LYS A 17 -18.15 -4.68 29.96
CA LYS A 17 -17.56 -3.99 28.83
C LYS A 17 -16.04 -3.87 28.99
N ASN A 18 -15.59 -3.41 30.15
CA ASN A 18 -14.16 -3.28 30.44
C ASN A 18 -13.44 -4.64 30.42
N PHE A 19 -14.10 -5.71 30.88
CA PHE A 19 -13.52 -7.07 30.82
C PHE A 19 -13.41 -7.60 29.40
N ILE A 20 -14.36 -7.27 28.52
CA ILE A 20 -14.28 -7.62 27.10
C ILE A 20 -13.08 -6.90 26.46
N ASN A 21 -12.97 -5.57 26.62
CA ASN A 21 -11.86 -4.81 26.07
C ASN A 21 -10.51 -5.29 26.63
N LYS A 22 -10.46 -5.58 27.95
CA LYS A 22 -9.25 -6.15 28.55
C LYS A 22 -8.91 -7.53 28.01
N ALA A 23 -9.91 -8.38 27.76
CA ALA A 23 -9.70 -9.70 27.16
C ALA A 23 -9.19 -9.60 25.71
N ILE A 24 -9.71 -8.65 24.94
CA ILE A 24 -9.23 -8.33 23.60
C ILE A 24 -7.75 -7.90 23.68
N ASN A 25 -7.45 -6.95 24.56
CA ASN A 25 -6.08 -6.46 24.74
C ASN A 25 -5.11 -7.59 25.14
N ASP A 26 -5.51 -8.49 26.05
CA ASP A 26 -4.69 -9.64 26.45
C ASP A 26 -4.37 -10.58 25.26
N LEU A 27 -5.36 -10.82 24.39
CA LEU A 27 -5.15 -11.62 23.18
C LEU A 27 -4.17 -10.94 22.22
N TYR A 28 -4.31 -9.63 22.02
CA TYR A 28 -3.42 -8.88 21.16
C TYR A 28 -2.01 -8.74 21.74
N MET A 29 -1.88 -8.73 23.05
CA MET A 29 -0.57 -8.71 23.72
C MET A 29 0.09 -10.09 23.73
N ALA A 30 -0.67 -11.18 23.59
CA ALA A 30 -0.12 -12.53 23.54
C ALA A 30 0.75 -12.78 22.29
N GLU A 31 0.46 -12.05 21.19
CA GLU A 31 1.23 -12.11 19.94
C GLU A 31 1.20 -10.74 19.24
N VAL A 32 2.31 -10.32 18.67
CA VAL A 32 2.41 -9.03 17.95
C VAL A 32 2.02 -9.17 16.48
N GLU A 33 2.26 -10.34 15.91
CA GLU A 33 2.16 -10.58 14.47
C GLU A 33 0.92 -11.40 14.09
N TRP A 34 -0.23 -11.06 14.70
CA TRP A 34 -1.47 -11.69 14.27
C TRP A 34 -1.77 -11.36 12.81
N PRO A 35 -2.04 -12.36 11.94
CA PRO A 35 -2.26 -12.12 10.51
C PRO A 35 -3.39 -11.14 10.18
N TRP A 36 -4.46 -11.09 11.00
CA TRP A 36 -5.56 -10.15 10.80
C TRP A 36 -5.24 -8.71 11.19
N LEU A 37 -4.08 -8.46 11.83
CA LEU A 37 -3.58 -7.11 12.11
C LEU A 37 -2.61 -6.61 11.05
N HIS A 38 -2.27 -7.45 10.08
CA HIS A 38 -1.39 -7.10 8.98
C HIS A 38 -2.07 -6.10 8.04
N VAL A 39 -1.37 -5.03 7.69
CA VAL A 39 -1.86 -3.94 6.83
C VAL A 39 -0.73 -3.46 5.93
N ASP A 40 -1.08 -3.13 4.70
CA ASP A 40 -0.18 -2.46 3.76
C ASP A 40 -0.19 -0.96 4.01
N GLY A 41 0.99 -0.39 4.17
CA GLY A 41 1.21 1.04 4.32
C GLY A 41 1.85 1.65 3.08
N THR A 42 1.55 2.91 2.84
CA THR A 42 2.17 3.69 1.76
C THR A 42 2.55 5.07 2.27
N GLN A 43 3.71 5.57 1.85
CA GLN A 43 4.19 6.91 2.16
C GLN A 43 4.84 7.52 0.93
N VAL A 44 4.35 8.68 0.50
CA VAL A 44 4.99 9.46 -0.57
C VAL A 44 6.22 10.16 0.02
N THR A 45 7.32 10.14 -0.72
CA THR A 45 8.53 10.87 -0.32
C THR A 45 8.41 12.35 -0.66
N PHE A 46 9.06 13.19 0.16
CA PHE A 46 9.21 14.62 -0.10
C PHE A 46 10.68 14.97 -0.17
N THR A 47 11.02 15.83 -1.11
CA THR A 47 12.40 16.31 -1.29
C THR A 47 12.92 16.94 -0.01
N GLY A 48 14.06 16.47 0.45
CA GLY A 48 14.70 16.95 1.68
C GLY A 48 14.13 16.40 2.98
N GLN A 49 13.06 15.60 2.94
CA GLN A 49 12.52 14.97 4.14
C GLN A 49 13.14 13.59 4.35
N GLN A 50 13.77 13.38 5.49
CA GLN A 50 14.46 12.14 5.81
C GLN A 50 13.58 11.16 6.60
N GLU A 51 12.78 11.66 7.54
CA GLU A 51 12.00 10.85 8.47
C GLU A 51 10.50 11.00 8.22
N TYR A 52 9.78 9.89 8.36
CA TYR A 52 8.35 9.75 8.09
C TYR A 52 7.68 9.00 9.23
N ASN A 53 6.58 9.54 9.73
CA ASN A 53 5.80 8.89 10.79
C ASN A 53 5.07 7.66 10.27
N PHE A 54 5.01 6.63 11.09
CA PHE A 54 4.08 5.53 10.86
C PHE A 54 2.62 5.98 11.04
N PRO A 55 1.64 5.26 10.48
CA PRO A 55 0.23 5.52 10.74
C PRO A 55 -0.10 5.47 12.23
N ALA A 56 -1.11 6.26 12.68
CA ALA A 56 -1.48 6.36 14.10
C ALA A 56 -1.82 5.02 14.78
N ALA A 57 -2.32 4.05 14.00
CA ALA A 57 -2.60 2.71 14.50
C ALA A 57 -1.39 1.75 14.42
N PHE A 58 -0.21 2.25 14.22
CA PHE A 58 1.00 1.45 14.08
C PHE A 58 1.40 0.74 15.38
N ARG A 59 1.86 -0.51 15.24
CA ARG A 59 2.44 -1.30 16.32
C ARG A 59 3.83 -1.84 15.98
N LYS A 60 3.99 -2.48 14.84
CA LYS A 60 5.25 -3.07 14.40
C LYS A 60 5.34 -3.09 12.88
N ALA A 61 6.44 -2.62 12.30
CA ALA A 61 6.72 -2.75 10.87
C ALA A 61 7.57 -3.98 10.56
N ASN A 62 7.34 -4.54 9.39
CA ASN A 62 8.25 -5.50 8.76
C ASN A 62 9.25 -4.72 7.89
N PHE A 63 10.45 -4.45 8.42
CA PHE A 63 11.47 -3.68 7.69
C PHE A 63 11.99 -4.38 6.43
N ASP A 64 11.81 -5.70 6.32
CA ASP A 64 12.15 -6.45 5.11
C ASP A 64 11.14 -6.26 3.97
N SER A 65 9.96 -5.73 4.25
CA SER A 65 8.91 -5.47 3.25
C SER A 65 9.07 -4.14 2.52
N PHE A 66 9.90 -3.23 3.03
CA PHE A 66 10.03 -1.87 2.50
C PHE A 66 10.51 -1.87 1.05
N ARG A 67 9.73 -1.23 0.19
CA ARG A 67 10.00 -1.07 -1.25
C ARG A 67 9.77 0.37 -1.66
N LEU A 68 10.65 0.87 -2.50
CA LEU A 68 10.53 2.18 -3.11
C LEU A 68 10.07 1.99 -4.55
N SER A 69 8.96 2.60 -4.93
CA SER A 69 8.41 2.58 -6.29
C SER A 69 8.17 3.99 -6.78
N PRO A 70 8.33 4.27 -8.07
CA PRO A 70 7.90 5.56 -8.61
C PRO A 70 6.43 5.84 -8.34
N THR A 71 6.13 7.06 -7.90
CA THR A 71 4.76 7.53 -7.66
C THR A 71 4.02 7.76 -8.98
N ASN A 72 2.72 7.55 -8.98
CA ASN A 72 1.87 8.02 -10.07
C ASN A 72 1.74 9.56 -9.96
N LEU A 73 2.20 10.26 -10.98
CA LEU A 73 2.19 11.73 -11.01
C LEU A 73 0.83 12.31 -11.45
N ILE A 74 -0.06 11.48 -11.97
CA ILE A 74 -1.41 11.88 -12.38
C ILE A 74 -2.34 11.91 -11.16
N THR A 75 -2.99 13.03 -10.95
CA THR A 75 -4.06 13.20 -9.96
C THR A 75 -5.39 12.80 -10.59
N ASN A 76 -6.22 12.05 -9.85
CA ASN A 76 -7.51 11.55 -10.33
C ASN A 76 -7.41 10.84 -11.70
N GLY A 77 -6.37 10.03 -11.86
CA GLY A 77 -6.16 9.27 -13.09
C GLY A 77 -7.00 8.00 -13.18
N GLU A 78 -7.68 7.59 -12.11
CA GLU A 78 -8.56 6.40 -12.04
C GLU A 78 -10.05 6.78 -12.25
N PHE A 79 -10.39 8.04 -12.38
CA PHE A 79 -11.72 8.58 -12.65
C PHE A 79 -12.86 7.99 -11.79
N THR A 80 -12.62 7.63 -10.56
CA THR A 80 -13.56 6.86 -9.71
C THR A 80 -14.92 7.56 -9.47
N SER A 81 -14.97 8.90 -9.50
CA SER A 81 -16.19 9.65 -9.21
C SER A 81 -16.43 10.88 -10.10
N ASN A 82 -15.39 11.36 -10.78
CA ASN A 82 -15.44 12.58 -11.59
C ASN A 82 -14.18 12.70 -12.47
N ILE A 83 -14.10 13.77 -13.25
CA ILE A 83 -12.92 14.12 -14.07
C ILE A 83 -12.20 15.38 -13.55
N ASN A 84 -12.40 15.73 -12.29
CA ASN A 84 -11.70 16.87 -11.67
C ASN A 84 -10.18 16.68 -11.77
N SER A 85 -9.46 17.77 -11.80
CA SER A 85 -8.01 17.82 -12.06
C SER A 85 -7.61 17.59 -13.53
N TRP A 86 -8.54 17.24 -14.41
CA TRP A 86 -8.34 17.24 -15.85
C TRP A 86 -8.98 18.47 -16.48
N THR A 87 -8.18 19.18 -17.25
CA THR A 87 -8.68 20.33 -18.03
C THR A 87 -9.04 19.82 -19.42
N THR A 88 -10.26 20.13 -19.84
CA THR A 88 -10.76 19.74 -21.15
C THR A 88 -10.43 20.81 -22.19
N ILE A 89 -10.04 20.39 -23.39
CA ILE A 89 -9.75 21.28 -24.52
C ILE A 89 -10.87 21.10 -25.52
N ALA A 90 -11.57 22.17 -25.84
CA ALA A 90 -12.73 22.13 -26.71
C ALA A 90 -12.36 21.68 -28.14
N GLY A 91 -13.05 20.66 -28.63
CA GLY A 91 -13.22 20.30 -30.02
C GLY A 91 -14.69 20.49 -30.42
N ASP A 92 -15.13 19.82 -31.47
CA ASP A 92 -16.55 19.84 -31.88
C ASP A 92 -17.44 18.89 -31.05
N GLY A 93 -16.84 18.12 -30.13
CA GLY A 93 -17.50 17.08 -29.33
C GLY A 93 -17.58 17.38 -27.84
N SER A 94 -17.34 16.39 -26.99
CA SER A 94 -17.49 16.47 -25.53
C SER A 94 -16.49 15.63 -24.76
N ALA A 95 -16.11 16.10 -23.55
CA ALA A 95 -15.46 15.32 -22.53
C ALA A 95 -16.34 15.27 -21.29
N ALA A 96 -16.59 14.07 -20.77
CA ALA A 96 -17.50 13.87 -19.66
C ALA A 96 -17.06 12.72 -18.75
N TYR A 97 -17.52 12.75 -17.51
CA TYR A 97 -17.46 11.59 -16.63
C TYR A 97 -18.51 10.54 -17.06
N ASN A 98 -18.08 9.29 -17.18
CA ASN A 98 -18.93 8.15 -17.46
C ASN A 98 -18.89 7.19 -16.27
N ALA A 99 -20.01 6.97 -15.61
CA ALA A 99 -20.14 6.13 -14.42
C ALA A 99 -20.08 4.61 -14.72
N THR A 100 -19.82 4.20 -15.96
CA THR A 100 -19.71 2.77 -16.30
C THR A 100 -18.47 2.14 -15.65
N GLY A 101 -18.63 0.97 -15.07
CA GLY A 101 -17.57 0.31 -14.31
C GLY A 101 -17.25 1.04 -13.02
N ASN A 102 -15.97 1.33 -12.77
CA ASN A 102 -15.49 2.12 -11.61
C ASN A 102 -15.42 3.63 -11.90
N GLY A 103 -15.96 4.08 -13.04
CA GLY A 103 -15.83 5.44 -13.56
C GLY A 103 -14.82 5.53 -14.69
N ARG A 104 -15.07 6.41 -15.66
CA ARG A 104 -14.22 6.60 -16.83
C ARG A 104 -14.25 8.06 -17.31
N LEU A 105 -13.17 8.49 -17.96
CA LEU A 105 -13.18 9.70 -18.77
C LEU A 105 -13.66 9.33 -20.18
N ARG A 106 -14.80 9.89 -20.61
CA ARG A 106 -15.32 9.75 -21.98
C ARG A 106 -14.88 10.93 -22.81
N LEU A 107 -14.29 10.65 -23.96
CA LEU A 107 -13.86 11.64 -24.96
C LEU A 107 -14.55 11.34 -26.30
N ASN A 108 -15.15 12.38 -26.90
CA ASN A 108 -15.74 12.36 -28.24
C ASN A 108 -15.28 13.63 -28.97
N ASP A 109 -14.42 13.49 -29.97
CA ASP A 109 -13.76 14.62 -30.66
C ASP A 109 -13.26 15.69 -29.69
N TYR A 110 -12.55 15.22 -28.65
CA TYR A 110 -12.17 16.07 -27.54
C TYR A 110 -10.86 15.62 -26.92
N ALA A 111 -10.16 16.55 -26.33
CA ALA A 111 -8.95 16.30 -25.58
C ALA A 111 -9.09 16.68 -24.10
N ALA A 112 -8.40 15.94 -23.26
CA ALA A 112 -8.23 16.28 -21.85
C ALA A 112 -6.75 16.23 -21.48
N HIS A 113 -6.31 17.18 -20.68
CA HIS A 113 -4.91 17.26 -20.26
C HIS A 113 -4.77 17.53 -18.76
N GLN A 114 -3.60 17.16 -18.26
CA GLN A 114 -3.14 17.50 -16.92
C GLN A 114 -1.67 17.89 -16.97
N SER A 115 -1.25 18.89 -16.20
CA SER A 115 0.15 19.20 -15.97
C SER A 115 0.69 18.41 -14.78
N ILE A 116 1.90 17.93 -14.91
CA ILE A 116 2.63 17.19 -13.87
C ILE A 116 4.01 17.81 -13.67
N SER A 117 4.54 17.66 -12.44
CA SER A 117 5.93 18.02 -12.16
C SER A 117 6.85 16.89 -12.62
N THR A 118 7.89 17.22 -13.37
CA THR A 118 8.86 16.26 -13.91
C THR A 118 10.28 16.73 -13.67
N THR A 119 11.22 15.78 -13.63
CA THR A 119 12.66 16.09 -13.56
C THR A 119 13.24 16.05 -14.98
N VAL A 120 13.85 17.14 -15.41
CA VAL A 120 14.46 17.26 -16.75
C VAL A 120 15.48 16.15 -16.99
N GLY A 121 15.43 15.54 -18.17
CA GLY A 121 16.33 14.45 -18.57
C GLY A 121 15.96 13.07 -18.02
N LYS A 122 14.90 12.95 -17.22
CA LYS A 122 14.42 11.65 -16.74
C LYS A 122 13.34 11.08 -17.66
N GLU A 123 13.34 9.75 -17.76
CA GLU A 123 12.36 9.02 -18.56
C GLU A 123 11.14 8.65 -17.70
N TYR A 124 9.98 8.80 -18.30
CA TYR A 124 8.67 8.51 -17.71
C TYR A 124 7.89 7.57 -18.62
N LYS A 125 7.12 6.68 -18.00
CA LYS A 125 6.20 5.78 -18.70
C LYS A 125 4.76 6.22 -18.46
N ILE A 126 4.03 6.42 -19.55
CA ILE A 126 2.58 6.63 -19.54
C ILE A 126 1.92 5.29 -19.79
N THR A 127 0.94 4.95 -18.98
CA THR A 127 0.09 3.77 -19.16
C THR A 127 -1.36 4.22 -19.14
N VAL A 128 -2.10 3.86 -20.17
CA VAL A 128 -3.51 4.19 -20.36
C VAL A 128 -4.28 2.89 -20.56
N ARG A 129 -5.39 2.72 -19.86
CA ARG A 129 -6.35 1.69 -20.19
C ARG A 129 -7.56 2.36 -20.81
N ALA A 130 -7.87 1.96 -22.02
CA ALA A 130 -8.96 2.55 -22.79
C ALA A 130 -9.85 1.48 -23.42
N PHE A 131 -11.08 1.86 -23.72
CA PHE A 131 -12.11 1.04 -24.33
C PHE A 131 -12.60 1.72 -25.61
N ASP A 132 -12.69 0.96 -26.67
CA ASP A 132 -13.46 1.34 -27.85
C ASP A 132 -14.94 1.09 -27.58
N THR A 133 -15.80 2.08 -27.80
CA THR A 133 -17.23 1.94 -27.57
C THR A 133 -18.00 1.40 -28.79
N ASN A 134 -17.34 1.25 -29.95
CA ASN A 134 -18.00 0.93 -31.24
C ASN A 134 -17.46 -0.30 -31.97
N SER A 135 -16.50 -1.04 -31.41
CA SER A 135 -15.96 -2.28 -32.00
C SER A 135 -15.26 -2.13 -33.37
N THR A 136 -14.78 -0.94 -33.71
CA THR A 136 -14.19 -0.65 -35.04
C THR A 136 -12.67 -0.40 -34.98
N GLY A 137 -12.08 -0.44 -33.80
CA GLY A 137 -10.68 -0.03 -33.58
C GLY A 137 -10.58 1.49 -33.50
N GLN A 138 -10.53 2.01 -32.28
CA GLN A 138 -10.46 3.45 -32.03
C GLN A 138 -9.01 3.90 -31.84
N ALA A 139 -8.57 4.79 -32.72
CA ALA A 139 -7.29 5.45 -32.55
C ALA A 139 -7.43 6.70 -31.66
N PHE A 140 -6.53 6.85 -30.72
CA PHE A 140 -6.40 8.06 -29.91
C PHE A 140 -4.92 8.49 -29.83
N LYS A 141 -4.69 9.74 -29.47
CA LYS A 141 -3.35 10.30 -29.37
C LYS A 141 -2.98 10.55 -27.92
N ILE A 142 -1.77 10.14 -27.56
CA ILE A 142 -1.09 10.63 -26.36
C ILE A 142 -0.07 11.68 -26.82
N GLN A 143 -0.23 12.90 -26.31
CA GLN A 143 0.65 14.01 -26.62
C GLN A 143 1.31 14.48 -25.31
N VAL A 144 2.61 14.71 -25.37
CA VAL A 144 3.40 15.14 -24.20
C VAL A 144 4.28 16.31 -24.61
N GLY A 145 4.17 17.38 -23.87
CA GLY A 145 4.93 18.58 -24.17
C GLY A 145 4.98 19.59 -23.03
N THR A 146 5.48 20.76 -23.33
CA THR A 146 5.61 21.89 -22.39
C THR A 146 4.34 22.74 -22.28
N ALA A 147 3.33 22.42 -23.07
CA ALA A 147 2.00 23.03 -23.05
C ALA A 147 0.94 21.96 -23.34
N ALA A 148 -0.32 22.27 -23.11
CA ALA A 148 -1.44 21.42 -23.51
C ALA A 148 -1.36 21.15 -25.03
N GLU A 149 -1.65 19.90 -25.43
CA GLU A 149 -1.49 19.39 -26.82
C GLU A 149 -0.09 19.53 -27.41
N GLY A 150 0.89 19.90 -26.59
CA GLY A 150 2.29 19.96 -27.00
C GLY A 150 2.83 18.56 -27.37
N THR A 151 3.68 18.53 -28.39
CA THR A 151 4.22 17.30 -28.96
C THR A 151 5.75 17.21 -28.87
N GLN A 152 6.36 18.10 -28.07
CA GLN A 152 7.81 18.25 -28.00
C GLN A 152 8.49 16.99 -27.46
N ASN A 153 7.83 16.25 -26.57
CA ASN A 153 8.37 15.04 -25.96
C ASN A 153 7.83 13.77 -26.61
N VAL A 154 6.51 13.71 -26.86
CA VAL A 154 5.84 12.57 -27.51
C VAL A 154 4.59 13.05 -28.26
N SER A 155 4.39 12.44 -29.44
CA SER A 155 3.11 12.44 -30.14
C SER A 155 2.91 11.04 -30.71
N THR A 156 2.21 10.19 -29.96
CA THR A 156 1.99 8.78 -30.35
C THR A 156 0.50 8.53 -30.53
N THR A 157 0.15 7.92 -31.66
CA THR A 157 -1.19 7.38 -31.88
C THR A 157 -1.22 5.93 -31.42
N LEU A 158 -2.15 5.61 -30.54
CA LEU A 158 -2.41 4.26 -30.07
C LEU A 158 -3.80 3.84 -30.55
N THR A 159 -3.99 2.55 -30.82
CA THR A 159 -5.26 2.02 -31.29
C THR A 159 -5.78 1.00 -30.29
N VAL A 160 -7.01 1.22 -29.83
CA VAL A 160 -7.73 0.25 -28.98
C VAL A 160 -8.53 -0.66 -29.91
N THR A 161 -8.30 -1.96 -29.78
CA THR A 161 -8.97 -2.99 -30.59
C THR A 161 -9.94 -3.84 -29.76
N ASP A 162 -9.82 -3.86 -28.45
CA ASP A 162 -10.67 -4.63 -27.55
C ASP A 162 -11.85 -3.79 -27.04
N PHE A 163 -13.04 -4.13 -27.54
CA PHE A 163 -14.27 -3.47 -27.20
C PHE A 163 -14.77 -3.80 -25.77
N GLY A 164 -14.63 -5.03 -25.33
CA GLY A 164 -15.28 -5.51 -24.10
C GLY A 164 -14.44 -5.38 -22.83
N ASN A 165 -13.16 -5.71 -22.91
CA ASN A 165 -12.29 -5.85 -21.74
C ASN A 165 -11.38 -4.64 -21.52
N GLY A 166 -11.27 -3.76 -22.52
CA GLY A 166 -10.35 -2.64 -22.52
C GLY A 166 -8.89 -3.08 -22.74
N GLU A 167 -8.13 -2.22 -23.34
CA GLU A 167 -6.73 -2.48 -23.69
C GLU A 167 -5.80 -1.58 -22.89
N VAL A 168 -4.70 -2.15 -22.40
CA VAL A 168 -3.66 -1.42 -21.69
C VAL A 168 -2.54 -1.06 -22.66
N LEU A 169 -2.40 0.21 -22.92
CA LEU A 169 -1.43 0.77 -23.85
C LEU A 169 -0.42 1.62 -23.09
N SER A 170 0.82 1.64 -23.56
CA SER A 170 1.85 2.43 -22.91
C SER A 170 2.84 3.03 -23.90
N THR A 171 3.37 4.20 -23.52
CA THR A 171 4.49 4.87 -24.21
C THR A 171 5.44 5.48 -23.19
N THR A 172 6.64 5.82 -23.60
CA THR A 172 7.63 6.51 -22.76
C THR A 172 8.00 7.86 -23.34
N PHE A 173 8.45 8.77 -22.47
CA PHE A 173 9.01 10.06 -22.87
C PHE A 173 10.11 10.49 -21.92
N THR A 174 11.04 11.30 -22.43
CA THR A 174 12.04 12.00 -21.61
C THR A 174 11.58 13.43 -21.39
N ALA A 175 11.50 13.85 -20.12
CA ALA A 175 11.07 15.20 -19.77
C ALA A 175 12.11 16.22 -20.20
N THR A 176 11.67 17.27 -20.90
CA THR A 176 12.50 18.41 -21.35
C THR A 176 12.30 19.67 -20.51
N ALA A 177 11.29 19.67 -19.63
CA ALA A 177 10.97 20.77 -18.73
C ALA A 177 10.58 20.25 -17.33
N ALA A 178 10.60 21.11 -16.32
CA ALA A 178 10.16 20.79 -14.97
C ALA A 178 8.63 20.63 -14.84
N THR A 179 7.87 21.20 -15.76
CA THR A 179 6.41 21.01 -15.91
C THR A 179 6.14 20.40 -17.27
N THR A 180 5.44 19.28 -17.26
CA THR A 180 5.08 18.53 -18.47
C THR A 180 3.56 18.36 -18.53
N PHE A 181 3.00 18.59 -19.71
CA PHE A 181 1.57 18.38 -19.96
C PHE A 181 1.35 17.05 -20.63
N ILE A 182 0.44 16.25 -20.06
CA ILE A 182 -0.01 14.98 -20.61
C ILE A 182 -1.40 15.21 -21.18
N THR A 183 -1.55 15.01 -22.48
CA THR A 183 -2.83 15.19 -23.18
C THR A 183 -3.27 13.85 -23.78
N ILE A 184 -4.51 13.47 -23.50
CA ILE A 184 -5.20 12.35 -24.15
C ILE A 184 -6.22 12.98 -25.10
N ASN A 185 -6.12 12.64 -26.37
CA ASN A 185 -6.94 13.23 -27.43
C ASN A 185 -7.62 12.14 -28.25
N ASN A 186 -8.94 12.16 -28.31
CA ASN A 186 -9.73 11.40 -29.26
C ASN A 186 -10.15 12.32 -30.43
N PRO A 187 -9.50 12.25 -31.58
CA PRO A 187 -9.79 13.12 -32.70
C PRO A 187 -10.99 12.64 -33.55
N SER A 188 -11.73 11.64 -33.11
CA SER A 188 -12.86 11.08 -33.86
C SER A 188 -14.18 11.70 -33.44
N THR A 189 -14.91 12.24 -34.39
CA THR A 189 -16.29 12.74 -34.23
C THR A 189 -17.32 11.61 -34.24
N ALA A 190 -16.96 10.43 -34.75
CA ALA A 190 -17.89 9.33 -34.96
C ALA A 190 -17.99 8.37 -33.77
N THR A 191 -17.00 8.35 -32.89
CA THR A 191 -16.88 7.34 -31.84
C THR A 191 -16.43 7.92 -30.52
N ASN A 192 -17.04 7.43 -29.44
CA ASN A 192 -16.59 7.72 -28.09
C ASN A 192 -15.39 6.81 -27.71
N MET A 193 -14.45 7.35 -26.99
CA MET A 193 -13.42 6.59 -26.30
C MET A 193 -13.63 6.74 -24.77
N ASP A 194 -13.67 5.63 -24.08
CA ASP A 194 -13.72 5.61 -22.62
C ASP A 194 -12.35 5.25 -22.07
N VAL A 195 -11.76 6.11 -21.25
CA VAL A 195 -10.49 5.89 -20.56
C VAL A 195 -10.76 5.53 -19.11
N ASP A 196 -10.31 4.34 -18.70
CA ASP A 196 -10.50 3.79 -17.35
C ASP A 196 -9.47 4.37 -16.39
N TYR A 197 -8.20 4.40 -16.84
CA TYR A 197 -7.14 5.06 -16.08
C TYR A 197 -6.03 5.63 -16.94
N VAL A 198 -5.38 6.64 -16.41
CA VAL A 198 -4.13 7.20 -16.90
C VAL A 198 -3.11 7.21 -15.75
N ARG A 199 -1.96 6.62 -15.96
CA ARG A 199 -0.87 6.58 -14.98
C ARG A 199 0.41 7.05 -15.62
N VAL A 200 1.11 7.95 -14.96
CA VAL A 200 2.44 8.41 -15.38
C VAL A 200 3.39 8.20 -14.23
N LYS A 201 4.42 7.41 -14.46
CA LYS A 201 5.45 7.10 -13.46
C LYS A 201 6.83 7.23 -14.08
N ARG A 202 7.84 7.47 -13.27
CA ARG A 202 9.23 7.31 -13.71
C ARG A 202 9.45 5.91 -14.28
N SER A 203 10.22 5.81 -15.37
CA SER A 203 10.60 4.54 -16.02
C SER A 203 11.68 3.81 -15.21
N GLU A 204 11.47 3.66 -13.91
CA GLU A 204 12.37 2.96 -13.00
C GLU A 204 11.63 1.81 -12.34
N GLU A 205 12.34 0.70 -12.11
CA GLU A 205 11.78 -0.42 -11.38
C GLU A 205 11.68 -0.13 -9.88
N ALA A 206 10.69 -0.73 -9.24
CA ALA A 206 10.60 -0.72 -7.79
C ALA A 206 11.80 -1.46 -7.19
N ILE A 207 12.43 -0.88 -6.19
CA ILE A 207 13.56 -1.48 -5.48
C ILE A 207 13.17 -1.85 -4.06
N LYS A 208 13.73 -2.95 -3.56
CA LYS A 208 13.65 -3.28 -2.15
C LYS A 208 14.65 -2.41 -1.39
N LEU A 209 14.16 -1.67 -0.38
CA LEU A 209 15.02 -0.94 0.53
C LEU A 209 15.74 -1.92 1.47
N LYS A 210 17.00 -1.64 1.76
CA LYS A 210 17.79 -2.46 2.68
C LYS A 210 17.60 -1.95 4.11
N PRO A 211 17.15 -2.80 5.05
CA PRO A 211 17.11 -2.41 6.46
C PRO A 211 18.52 -2.10 6.99
N MET A 212 18.64 -1.03 7.75
CA MET A 212 19.86 -0.71 8.50
C MET A 212 19.52 -0.36 9.94
N SER A 213 20.48 -0.55 10.84
CA SER A 213 20.33 -0.08 12.22
C SER A 213 20.47 1.44 12.30
N TYR A 214 19.89 2.04 13.33
CA TYR A 214 20.07 3.48 13.57
C TYR A 214 21.54 3.85 13.80
N ASP A 215 22.29 3.02 14.51
CA ASP A 215 23.73 3.20 14.70
C ASP A 215 24.48 3.13 13.37
N GLY A 216 24.08 2.23 12.47
CA GLY A 216 24.64 2.16 11.12
C GLY A 216 24.35 3.41 10.29
N PHE A 217 23.17 4.00 10.45
CA PHE A 217 22.83 5.30 9.85
C PHE A 217 23.70 6.42 10.43
N LEU A 218 23.88 6.47 11.76
CA LEU A 218 24.70 7.50 12.41
C LEU A 218 26.18 7.46 12.00
N GLN A 219 26.69 6.29 11.61
CA GLN A 219 28.05 6.10 11.12
C GLN A 219 28.17 6.28 9.59
N GLY A 220 27.03 6.41 8.90
CA GLY A 220 26.97 6.50 7.44
C GLY A 220 27.29 7.89 6.91
N PRO A 221 27.72 7.98 5.63
CA PRO A 221 28.07 9.24 4.98
C PRO A 221 26.86 10.12 4.63
N PHE A 222 25.65 9.57 4.70
CA PHE A 222 24.40 10.23 4.29
C PHE A 222 23.64 10.88 5.44
N ARG A 223 24.33 11.22 6.50
CA ARG A 223 23.74 11.89 7.65
C ARG A 223 23.68 13.40 7.42
N SER A 224 22.50 13.99 7.57
CA SER A 224 22.24 15.40 7.21
C SER A 224 23.03 16.44 8.00
N ASP A 225 23.46 16.10 9.21
CA ASP A 225 24.21 17.00 10.07
C ASP A 225 25.74 16.96 9.84
N VAL A 226 26.23 16.02 9.06
CA VAL A 226 27.66 15.82 8.77
C VAL A 226 28.01 16.22 7.34
N ALA A 227 27.06 16.08 6.40
CA ALA A 227 27.32 16.41 5.00
C ALA A 227 27.24 17.92 4.76
N ALA A 228 28.33 18.49 4.29
CA ALA A 228 28.43 19.90 3.95
C ALA A 228 27.98 20.21 2.51
N ASP A 229 27.59 19.20 1.75
CA ASP A 229 27.22 19.26 0.34
C ASP A 229 25.99 18.41 0.01
N ASP A 230 25.55 18.46 -1.24
CA ASP A 230 24.36 17.73 -1.74
C ASP A 230 24.56 16.20 -1.80
N SER A 231 25.71 15.67 -1.38
CA SER A 231 26.00 14.22 -1.42
C SER A 231 25.09 13.37 -0.54
N GLN A 232 24.45 13.99 0.45
CA GLN A 232 23.45 13.35 1.31
C GLN A 232 22.09 13.11 0.61
N TYR A 233 21.83 13.80 -0.50
CA TYR A 233 20.57 13.68 -1.25
C TYR A 233 20.68 12.66 -2.37
N GLY A 234 19.64 11.87 -2.53
CA GLY A 234 19.61 10.88 -3.60
C GLY A 234 18.36 10.01 -3.58
N LYS A 235 18.37 9.01 -4.45
CA LYS A 235 17.35 7.97 -4.40
C LYS A 235 17.56 7.12 -3.15
N PRO A 236 16.57 6.97 -2.24
CA PRO A 236 16.70 6.13 -1.06
C PRO A 236 17.03 4.68 -1.40
N LEU A 237 17.99 4.10 -0.69
CA LEU A 237 18.41 2.71 -0.81
C LEU A 237 18.26 1.94 0.49
N TYR A 238 18.26 2.66 1.61
CA TYR A 238 18.18 2.10 2.95
C TYR A 238 17.00 2.66 3.72
N VAL A 239 16.48 1.87 4.64
CA VAL A 239 15.46 2.26 5.61
C VAL A 239 15.94 1.90 7.01
N TYR A 240 15.71 2.79 7.98
CA TYR A 240 16.03 2.55 9.38
C TYR A 240 14.85 2.95 10.27
N ARG A 241 14.82 2.37 11.47
CA ARG A 241 13.86 2.74 12.50
C ARG A 241 14.44 3.86 13.34
N THR A 242 13.66 4.90 13.58
CA THR A 242 14.04 5.99 14.47
C THR A 242 14.02 5.54 15.95
N PRO A 243 14.78 6.20 16.86
CA PRO A 243 14.84 5.81 18.28
C PRO A 243 13.51 5.94 19.00
N ASP A 244 12.61 6.82 18.57
CA ASP A 244 11.27 6.99 19.12
C ASP A 244 10.33 5.81 18.83
N HIS A 245 10.71 4.98 17.87
CA HIS A 245 9.93 3.85 17.39
C HIS A 245 8.59 4.20 16.67
N GLU A 246 8.30 5.47 16.48
CA GLU A 246 7.06 5.97 15.85
C GLU A 246 7.25 6.35 14.38
N SER A 247 8.53 6.39 13.94
CA SER A 247 8.92 6.83 12.60
C SER A 247 9.91 5.86 11.96
N PHE A 248 10.09 6.03 10.65
CA PHE A 248 11.18 5.43 9.90
C PHE A 248 11.93 6.49 9.11
N GLY A 249 13.21 6.29 8.90
CA GLY A 249 14.04 7.17 8.11
C GLY A 249 14.51 6.51 6.82
N LEU A 250 14.78 7.32 5.82
CA LEU A 250 15.30 6.93 4.52
C LEU A 250 16.75 7.45 4.36
N SER A 251 17.59 6.66 3.72
CA SER A 251 18.97 7.05 3.43
C SER A 251 19.37 6.54 2.03
N PRO A 252 19.95 7.41 1.15
CA PRO A 252 20.05 8.87 1.25
C PRO A 252 18.74 9.61 1.46
N ILE A 253 18.79 10.90 1.78
CA ILE A 253 17.62 11.77 1.85
C ILE A 253 16.98 11.86 0.47
N PRO A 254 15.65 11.71 0.33
CA PRO A 254 14.99 11.82 -0.97
C PRO A 254 15.30 13.15 -1.65
N ASN A 255 15.71 13.10 -2.91
CA ASN A 255 15.98 14.26 -3.75
C ASN A 255 14.82 14.56 -4.72
N ALA A 256 13.70 13.87 -4.59
CA ALA A 256 12.51 14.03 -5.41
C ALA A 256 11.25 13.58 -4.67
N ASP A 257 10.10 14.17 -5.03
CA ASP A 257 8.77 13.88 -4.50
C ASP A 257 8.07 12.77 -5.30
N ASP A 258 8.77 12.12 -6.21
CA ASP A 258 8.20 11.18 -7.20
C ASP A 258 8.36 9.70 -6.83
N TYR A 259 8.60 9.40 -5.57
CA TYR A 259 8.64 8.04 -5.04
C TYR A 259 7.56 7.79 -3.99
N THR A 260 7.09 6.54 -3.97
CA THR A 260 6.22 6.01 -2.92
C THR A 260 6.93 4.85 -2.24
N VAL A 261 7.03 4.91 -0.93
CA VAL A 261 7.48 3.81 -0.08
C VAL A 261 6.27 2.94 0.22
N PHE A 262 6.35 1.65 -0.08
CA PHE A 262 5.39 0.62 0.31
C PHE A 262 6.01 -0.21 1.42
N PHE A 263 5.24 -0.51 2.44
CA PHE A 263 5.68 -1.33 3.56
C PHE A 263 4.51 -2.07 4.20
N GLU A 264 4.81 -3.14 4.89
CA GLU A 264 3.86 -3.92 5.65
C GLU A 264 4.05 -3.65 7.14
N TYR A 265 2.94 -3.54 7.86
CA TYR A 265 2.97 -3.34 9.29
C TYR A 265 1.80 -4.04 9.98
N TYR A 266 1.93 -4.25 11.28
CA TYR A 266 0.87 -4.72 12.14
C TYR A 266 0.27 -3.52 12.88
N LYS A 267 -1.05 -3.38 12.79
CA LYS A 267 -1.77 -2.30 13.48
C LYS A 267 -2.10 -2.67 14.94
N THR A 268 -2.36 -1.67 15.75
CA THR A 268 -3.00 -1.85 17.05
C THR A 268 -4.48 -2.17 16.86
N HIS A 269 -5.06 -2.92 17.79
CA HIS A 269 -6.51 -3.12 17.82
C HIS A 269 -7.23 -1.83 18.26
N VAL A 270 -8.50 -1.73 17.88
CA VAL A 270 -9.39 -0.66 18.34
C VAL A 270 -10.26 -1.18 19.49
N GLU A 271 -10.34 -0.42 20.59
CA GLU A 271 -11.24 -0.76 21.70
C GLU A 271 -12.70 -0.62 21.27
N LEU A 272 -13.51 -1.56 21.69
CA LEU A 272 -14.96 -1.49 21.47
C LEU A 272 -15.56 -0.39 22.34
N SER A 273 -16.15 0.61 21.73
CA SER A 273 -16.76 1.78 22.38
C SER A 273 -18.26 1.82 22.22
N ALA A 274 -18.77 1.48 21.04
CA ALA A 274 -20.18 1.50 20.66
C ALA A 274 -20.74 0.09 20.40
N HIS A 275 -22.05 0.00 20.29
CA HIS A 275 -22.73 -1.28 20.06
C HIS A 275 -22.42 -1.90 18.69
N GLY A 276 -22.22 -1.10 17.67
CA GLY A 276 -21.92 -1.56 16.31
C GLY A 276 -20.43 -1.86 16.03
N ASP A 277 -19.57 -1.66 17.03
CA ASP A 277 -18.15 -1.91 16.86
C ASP A 277 -17.88 -3.40 16.70
N THR A 278 -17.02 -3.74 15.75
CA THR A 278 -16.56 -5.09 15.48
C THR A 278 -15.09 -5.24 15.85
N MET A 279 -14.72 -6.43 16.31
CA MET A 279 -13.32 -6.77 16.52
C MET A 279 -12.65 -7.06 15.17
N ASP A 280 -11.37 -6.74 15.05
CA ASP A 280 -10.56 -7.19 13.89
C ASP A 280 -10.35 -8.72 13.87
N LEU A 281 -10.64 -9.39 14.98
CA LEU A 281 -10.51 -10.85 15.13
C LEU A 281 -11.53 -11.59 14.28
N PRO A 282 -11.14 -12.63 13.52
CA PRO A 282 -12.09 -13.51 12.84
C PRO A 282 -13.08 -14.17 13.82
N ASP A 283 -14.35 -14.23 13.45
CA ASP A 283 -15.45 -14.74 14.31
C ASP A 283 -15.21 -16.14 14.85
N ILE A 284 -14.48 -16.98 14.12
CA ILE A 284 -14.13 -18.35 14.52
C ILE A 284 -13.30 -18.43 15.83
N TYR A 285 -12.67 -17.33 16.20
CA TYR A 285 -11.83 -17.22 17.42
C TYR A 285 -12.48 -16.35 18.51
N ALA A 286 -13.72 -15.92 18.35
CA ALA A 286 -14.42 -15.09 19.31
C ALA A 286 -14.56 -15.77 20.69
N ASP A 287 -14.66 -17.10 20.73
CA ASP A 287 -14.73 -17.92 21.95
C ASP A 287 -13.51 -17.71 22.87
N VAL A 288 -12.32 -17.45 22.30
CA VAL A 288 -11.10 -17.20 23.07
C VAL A 288 -11.22 -15.90 23.88
N VAL A 289 -11.73 -14.83 23.25
CA VAL A 289 -11.99 -13.56 23.96
C VAL A 289 -13.07 -13.73 25.01
N VAL A 290 -14.13 -14.47 24.71
CA VAL A 290 -15.22 -14.74 25.67
C VAL A 290 -14.69 -15.48 26.90
N ASN A 291 -13.84 -16.48 26.74
CA ASN A 291 -13.26 -17.24 27.85
C ASN A 291 -12.34 -16.35 28.71
N ARG A 292 -11.59 -15.44 28.09
CA ARG A 292 -10.78 -14.47 28.84
C ARG A 292 -11.64 -13.44 29.60
N ALA A 293 -12.72 -12.97 28.99
CA ALA A 293 -13.66 -12.08 29.67
C ALA A 293 -14.37 -12.77 30.85
N LYS A 294 -14.78 -14.05 30.70
CA LYS A 294 -15.30 -14.89 31.80
C LYS A 294 -14.31 -15.02 32.95
N TYR A 295 -13.03 -15.21 32.68
CA TYR A 295 -11.99 -15.23 33.70
C TYR A 295 -12.02 -13.99 34.56
N TYR A 296 -12.11 -12.79 33.98
CA TYR A 296 -12.19 -11.53 34.74
C TYR A 296 -13.47 -11.41 35.52
N LEU A 297 -14.61 -11.87 34.96
CA LEU A 297 -15.91 -11.86 35.65
C LEU A 297 -15.92 -12.81 36.88
N TYR A 298 -15.39 -14.04 36.74
CA TYR A 298 -15.31 -14.98 37.88
C TYR A 298 -14.34 -14.50 38.92
N LYS A 299 -13.23 -13.86 38.53
CA LYS A 299 -12.31 -13.25 39.49
C LYS A 299 -12.95 -12.12 40.28
N LEU A 300 -13.77 -11.27 39.64
CA LEU A 300 -14.56 -10.25 40.34
C LEU A 300 -15.54 -10.86 41.36
N ARG A 301 -16.11 -12.02 41.06
CA ARG A 301 -17.03 -12.74 41.92
C ARG A 301 -16.35 -13.61 42.96
N ASN A 302 -15.03 -13.60 43.04
CA ASN A 302 -14.21 -14.45 43.89
C ASN A 302 -14.43 -15.98 43.68
N ASP A 303 -14.84 -16.38 42.47
CA ASP A 303 -15.02 -17.77 42.07
C ASP A 303 -13.72 -18.26 41.41
N VAL A 304 -12.76 -18.63 42.25
CA VAL A 304 -11.42 -19.03 41.81
C VAL A 304 -11.42 -20.31 40.94
N PRO A 305 -12.20 -21.37 41.26
CA PRO A 305 -12.24 -22.57 40.43
C PRO A 305 -12.68 -22.30 38.99
N MET A 306 -13.79 -21.56 38.83
CA MET A 306 -14.30 -21.22 37.48
C MET A 306 -13.40 -20.25 36.74
N ALA A 307 -12.75 -19.32 37.46
CA ALA A 307 -11.72 -18.46 36.83
C ALA A 307 -10.57 -19.25 36.28
N ASN A 308 -10.04 -20.25 37.01
CA ASN A 308 -8.94 -21.08 36.54
C ASN A 308 -9.32 -21.92 35.31
N ILE A 309 -10.54 -22.47 35.27
CA ILE A 309 -11.05 -23.21 34.11
C ILE A 309 -11.09 -22.29 32.87
N SER A 310 -11.71 -21.12 33.01
CA SER A 310 -11.83 -20.16 31.91
C SER A 310 -10.46 -19.65 31.42
N ASN A 311 -9.49 -19.49 32.30
CA ASN A 311 -8.11 -19.15 31.92
C ASN A 311 -7.44 -20.28 31.15
N ALA A 312 -7.61 -21.53 31.56
CA ALA A 312 -7.05 -22.68 30.86
C ALA A 312 -7.63 -22.82 29.44
N GLU A 313 -8.94 -22.59 29.28
CA GLU A 313 -9.61 -22.56 27.98
C GLU A 313 -9.08 -21.44 27.08
N TYR A 314 -8.85 -20.24 27.64
CA TYR A 314 -8.22 -19.13 26.93
C TYR A 314 -6.82 -19.49 26.43
N GLU A 315 -5.96 -20.01 27.31
CA GLU A 315 -4.60 -20.40 26.93
C GLU A 315 -4.57 -21.52 25.88
N ALA A 316 -5.48 -22.48 25.97
CA ALA A 316 -5.65 -23.51 24.96
C ALA A 316 -6.10 -22.91 23.62
N GLY A 317 -7.03 -21.96 23.66
CA GLY A 317 -7.48 -21.23 22.49
C GLY A 317 -6.36 -20.43 21.81
N VAL A 318 -5.56 -19.68 22.57
CA VAL A 318 -4.39 -18.96 22.04
C VAL A 318 -3.37 -19.90 21.39
N ARG A 319 -3.08 -21.06 22.04
CA ARG A 319 -2.20 -22.07 21.46
C ARG A 319 -2.76 -22.65 20.14
N ARG A 320 -4.09 -22.90 20.07
CA ARG A 320 -4.75 -23.34 18.86
C ARG A 320 -4.58 -22.34 17.73
N ILE A 321 -4.86 -21.05 17.97
CA ILE A 321 -4.70 -19.99 16.99
C ILE A 321 -3.26 -19.92 16.49
N ARG A 322 -2.28 -19.96 17.39
CA ARG A 322 -0.86 -19.95 17.01
C ARG A 322 -0.52 -21.15 16.13
N SER A 323 -0.98 -22.34 16.49
CA SER A 323 -0.74 -23.56 15.71
C SER A 323 -1.33 -23.47 14.30
N GLU A 324 -2.54 -22.91 14.16
CA GLU A 324 -3.20 -22.76 12.88
C GLU A 324 -2.55 -21.69 11.99
N MET A 325 -2.06 -20.60 12.60
CA MET A 325 -1.57 -19.43 11.86
C MET A 325 -0.07 -19.47 11.53
N HIS A 326 0.76 -20.06 12.41
CA HIS A 326 2.22 -20.03 12.23
C HIS A 326 2.80 -21.26 11.54
N ASN A 327 2.07 -22.37 11.50
CA ASN A 327 2.66 -23.67 11.14
C ASN A 327 2.92 -23.89 9.64
N HIS A 328 2.40 -23.04 8.74
CA HIS A 328 2.42 -23.39 7.31
C HIS A 328 3.54 -22.72 6.51
N ILE A 329 3.96 -21.52 6.88
CA ILE A 329 4.89 -20.72 6.07
C ILE A 329 6.34 -20.98 6.44
N ASP A 330 6.64 -21.13 7.72
CA ASP A 330 8.01 -21.37 8.20
C ASP A 330 8.50 -22.79 7.86
N TYR A 331 7.61 -23.77 7.90
CA TYR A 331 7.95 -25.15 7.48
C TYR A 331 8.30 -25.25 5.99
N MET A 332 7.59 -24.53 5.11
CA MET A 332 7.93 -24.48 3.68
C MET A 332 9.24 -23.75 3.40
N LYS A 333 9.54 -22.69 4.15
CA LYS A 333 10.79 -21.94 4.03
C LYS A 333 12.00 -22.79 4.42
N ASP A 334 11.93 -23.48 5.55
CA ASP A 334 13.00 -24.33 6.04
C ASP A 334 13.22 -25.57 5.16
N THR A 335 12.16 -26.16 4.66
CA THR A 335 12.26 -27.29 3.75
C THR A 335 12.93 -26.91 2.42
N ARG A 336 12.66 -25.73 1.89
CA ARG A 336 13.33 -25.26 0.65
C ARG A 336 14.80 -24.93 0.87
N VAL A 337 15.16 -24.34 1.99
CA VAL A 337 16.55 -24.03 2.33
C VAL A 337 17.34 -25.31 2.56
N ASN A 338 16.78 -26.26 3.29
CA ASN A 338 17.44 -27.52 3.59
C ASN A 338 17.60 -28.43 2.37
N LEU A 339 16.61 -28.49 1.49
CA LEU A 339 16.71 -29.24 0.24
C LEU A 339 17.78 -28.66 -0.69
N ASN A 340 17.91 -27.34 -0.79
CA ASN A 340 18.94 -26.72 -1.61
C ASN A 340 20.34 -26.86 -1.03
N SER A 341 20.49 -26.86 0.29
CA SER A 341 21.79 -27.07 0.93
C SER A 341 22.22 -28.54 0.91
N ALA A 342 21.30 -29.46 1.13
CA ALA A 342 21.57 -30.89 1.05
C ALA A 342 21.93 -31.35 -0.37
N SER A 343 21.23 -30.81 -1.38
CA SER A 343 21.51 -31.11 -2.79
C SER A 343 22.91 -30.66 -3.25
N ARG A 344 23.40 -29.55 -2.70
CA ARG A 344 24.74 -29.06 -3.06
C ARG A 344 25.87 -29.85 -2.42
N THR A 345 25.66 -30.40 -1.23
CA THR A 345 26.72 -31.11 -0.52
C THR A 345 26.91 -32.51 -1.03
N THR A 346 25.83 -33.19 -1.43
CA THR A 346 25.90 -34.56 -1.90
C THR A 346 26.42 -34.71 -3.32
N SER A 347 26.19 -33.74 -4.20
CA SER A 347 26.65 -33.80 -5.60
C SER A 347 28.17 -33.63 -5.73
N ASN A 348 28.81 -32.91 -4.82
CA ASN A 348 30.24 -32.64 -4.91
C ASN A 348 31.10 -33.75 -4.31
N THR A 349 30.56 -34.55 -3.39
CA THR A 349 31.33 -35.64 -2.74
C THR A 349 31.34 -36.89 -3.58
N ALA A 350 30.32 -37.15 -4.36
CA ALA A 350 30.22 -38.34 -5.19
C ALA A 350 31.12 -38.32 -6.45
N ILE A 351 31.54 -37.14 -6.87
CA ILE A 351 32.34 -36.97 -8.10
C ILE A 351 33.85 -37.09 -7.81
N LEU A 352 34.26 -36.95 -6.58
CA LEU A 352 35.69 -36.97 -6.20
C LEU A 352 36.21 -38.30 -5.71
N THR A 353 35.38 -39.35 -5.66
CA THR A 353 35.76 -40.68 -5.15
C THR A 353 35.56 -41.81 -6.15
N ALA A 354 35.37 -41.50 -7.43
CA ALA A 354 35.30 -42.48 -8.49
C ALA A 354 36.56 -42.51 -9.35
#